data_a309f94b6531af5db5ea422a40159016
#
_entry.id   a309f94b6531af5db5ea422a40159016
#
_cell.length_a   1.000
_cell.length_b   1.000
_cell.length_c   1.000
_cell.angle_alpha   90.00
_cell.angle_beta   90.00
_cell.angle_gamma   90.00
#
_symmetry.space_group_name_H-M   'P 1'
#
loop_
_entity.id
_entity.type
_entity.pdbx_description
1 polymer ?
#
loop_
_entity_poly.entity_id
_entity_poly.type
_entity_poly.pdbx_seq_one_letter_code
_entity_poly.pdbx_strand_id
1 'polypeptide(L)'
;MKNLLSCVLAVLCLAGCKTNVADVEVGPYTISVIDENVYHIQDYNSAYPAGEVFDADGNKTHFNNCSDMYLIVGKKEALLIDLSNNIRWADNAAESLRQLVAERTEGKPLTITFTHNHGDHTGMLHAFIDNKEVHYAMPEKDFSRLVERFPDLDYSFINEGYVFDLGGIEIETIEVPGHTDGSVVFNINGHDILLTGDAIGSGHGVWIFNTDAFNKYADAVPHLISWIEDPANGVNADKLRIYGGHYWQRDWFPELEGKEMGMSYIHEMQTLIDEIKAGTAATEPSGLDHAVLDTYFRHGMAIVVWNAEQAQQLAQ
;
A
#
# COMPACT_ATOMS: atom_id res chain seq x y z
N MET A 1 -6.09 15.37 -60.12
CA MET A 1 -5.35 16.29 -59.28
C MET A 1 -5.92 16.14 -57.89
N LYS A 2 -5.19 15.41 -57.03
CA LYS A 2 -5.61 15.11 -55.65
C LYS A 2 -4.76 15.97 -54.71
N ASN A 3 -5.40 16.85 -53.98
CA ASN A 3 -4.76 17.66 -52.95
C ASN A 3 -4.57 16.82 -51.70
N LEU A 4 -3.33 16.57 -51.33
CA LEU A 4 -2.94 16.10 -50.01
C LEU A 4 -2.95 17.31 -49.05
N LEU A 5 -3.82 17.29 -48.06
CA LEU A 5 -3.74 18.17 -46.88
C LEU A 5 -2.86 17.47 -45.84
N SER A 6 -1.65 17.99 -45.63
CA SER A 6 -0.81 17.62 -44.50
C SER A 6 -1.32 18.32 -43.24
N CYS A 7 -1.86 17.58 -42.28
CA CYS A 7 -2.08 18.09 -40.94
C CYS A 7 -0.75 18.00 -40.15
N VAL A 8 -0.16 19.16 -39.92
CA VAL A 8 0.94 19.34 -38.97
C VAL A 8 0.32 19.41 -37.58
N LEU A 9 0.53 18.36 -36.77
CA LEU A 9 0.15 18.37 -35.37
C LEU A 9 1.21 19.16 -34.61
N ALA A 10 0.88 20.38 -34.19
CA ALA A 10 1.71 21.18 -33.31
C ALA A 10 1.53 20.62 -31.87
N VAL A 11 2.58 20.00 -31.35
CA VAL A 11 2.67 19.64 -29.93
C VAL A 11 2.97 20.93 -29.16
N LEU A 12 1.94 21.50 -28.55
CA LEU A 12 2.12 22.54 -27.54
C LEU A 12 2.42 21.85 -26.21
N CYS A 13 3.66 21.93 -25.75
CA CYS A 13 4.00 21.67 -24.34
C CYS A 13 3.37 22.76 -23.48
N LEU A 14 2.25 22.45 -22.84
CA LEU A 14 1.69 23.26 -21.77
C LEU A 14 2.10 22.60 -20.45
N ALA A 15 2.98 23.28 -19.72
CA ALA A 15 3.27 22.99 -18.33
C ALA A 15 1.98 23.11 -17.49
N GLY A 16 1.69 22.10 -16.65
CA GLY A 16 0.79 22.24 -15.51
C GLY A 16 -0.68 21.96 -15.76
N CYS A 17 -1.04 20.89 -16.46
CA CYS A 17 -2.38 20.31 -16.34
C CYS A 17 -2.23 18.88 -15.81
N LYS A 18 -2.60 18.65 -14.55
CA LYS A 18 -2.92 17.28 -14.07
C LYS A 18 -4.06 16.81 -14.97
N THR A 19 -3.76 16.04 -15.99
CA THR A 19 -4.79 15.30 -16.72
C THR A 19 -5.31 14.26 -15.73
N ASN A 20 -6.51 14.46 -15.20
CA ASN A 20 -7.28 13.39 -14.60
C ASN A 20 -7.48 12.34 -15.69
N VAL A 21 -6.57 11.39 -15.76
CA VAL A 21 -6.79 10.17 -16.54
C VAL A 21 -7.90 9.45 -15.78
N ALA A 22 -9.04 9.24 -16.42
CA ALA A 22 -10.14 8.51 -15.80
C ALA A 22 -9.65 7.12 -15.38
N ASP A 23 -10.09 6.67 -14.23
CA ASP A 23 -9.84 5.31 -13.77
C ASP A 23 -10.35 4.31 -14.81
N VAL A 24 -9.58 3.23 -15.01
CA VAL A 24 -9.90 2.18 -15.97
C VAL A 24 -10.19 0.90 -15.23
N GLU A 25 -11.33 0.28 -15.52
CA GLU A 25 -11.69 -1.03 -14.96
C GLU A 25 -11.20 -2.15 -15.88
N VAL A 26 -10.52 -3.15 -15.30
CA VAL A 26 -10.01 -4.35 -15.99
C VAL A 26 -10.34 -5.59 -15.16
N GLY A 27 -11.33 -6.37 -15.61
CA GLY A 27 -11.86 -7.48 -14.80
C GLY A 27 -12.38 -6.95 -13.46
N PRO A 28 -11.91 -7.49 -12.31
CA PRO A 28 -12.31 -7.00 -10.98
C PRO A 28 -11.53 -5.78 -10.50
N TYR A 29 -10.55 -5.30 -11.24
CA TYR A 29 -9.62 -4.25 -10.80
C TYR A 29 -9.99 -2.89 -11.34
N THR A 30 -9.69 -1.86 -10.55
CA THR A 30 -9.65 -0.46 -10.99
C THR A 30 -8.20 0.00 -10.98
N ILE A 31 -7.74 0.59 -12.09
CA ILE A 31 -6.40 1.17 -12.19
C ILE A 31 -6.48 2.67 -12.40
N SER A 32 -5.68 3.42 -11.65
CA SER A 32 -5.51 4.87 -11.75
C SER A 32 -4.04 5.25 -11.85
N VAL A 33 -3.76 6.42 -12.42
CA VAL A 33 -2.42 6.98 -12.50
C VAL A 33 -2.25 7.95 -11.33
N ILE A 34 -1.31 7.67 -10.43
CA ILE A 34 -1.03 8.55 -9.27
C ILE A 34 0.19 9.44 -9.49
N ASP A 35 1.09 9.04 -10.38
CA ASP A 35 2.23 9.84 -10.85
C ASP A 35 2.72 9.33 -12.21
N GLU A 36 3.72 9.99 -12.83
CA GLU A 36 4.33 9.53 -14.07
C GLU A 36 4.90 8.11 -13.89
N ASN A 37 4.37 7.14 -14.66
CA ASN A 37 4.72 5.73 -14.60
C ASN A 37 4.47 5.03 -13.25
N VAL A 38 3.64 5.61 -12.39
CA VAL A 38 3.21 5.03 -11.11
C VAL A 38 1.71 4.84 -11.13
N TYR A 39 1.29 3.59 -11.02
CA TYR A 39 -0.10 3.18 -11.10
C TYR A 39 -0.56 2.61 -9.76
N HIS A 40 -1.76 3.00 -9.35
CA HIS A 40 -2.50 2.42 -8.23
C HIS A 40 -3.52 1.45 -8.80
N ILE A 41 -3.56 0.24 -8.27
CA ILE A 41 -4.46 -0.84 -8.68
C ILE A 41 -5.23 -1.31 -7.45
N GLN A 42 -6.55 -1.19 -7.50
CA GLN A 42 -7.45 -1.67 -6.46
C GLN A 42 -8.13 -2.97 -6.90
N ASP A 43 -8.32 -3.91 -6.00
CA ASP A 43 -9.09 -5.15 -6.25
C ASP A 43 -10.61 -4.93 -6.08
N TYR A 44 -11.07 -3.79 -6.55
CA TYR A 44 -12.44 -3.31 -6.45
C TYR A 44 -12.81 -2.54 -7.72
N ASN A 45 -14.05 -2.67 -8.17
CA ASN A 45 -14.59 -1.86 -9.26
C ASN A 45 -16.13 -1.78 -9.17
N SER A 46 -16.75 -1.11 -10.15
CA SER A 46 -18.21 -0.91 -10.19
C SER A 46 -19.05 -2.20 -10.29
N ALA A 47 -18.43 -3.31 -10.73
CA ALA A 47 -19.08 -4.62 -10.84
C ALA A 47 -18.95 -5.46 -9.55
N TYR A 48 -18.27 -4.97 -8.52
CA TYR A 48 -18.09 -5.72 -7.28
C TYR A 48 -19.42 -5.98 -6.57
N PRO A 49 -19.87 -7.25 -6.46
CA PRO A 49 -21.21 -7.56 -6.00
C PRO A 49 -21.41 -7.27 -4.50
N ALA A 50 -20.34 -7.19 -3.75
CA ALA A 50 -20.32 -6.92 -2.31
C ALA A 50 -19.79 -5.52 -1.99
N GLY A 51 -19.76 -4.62 -2.96
CA GLY A 51 -19.29 -3.24 -2.78
C GLY A 51 -19.90 -2.54 -1.58
N GLU A 52 -21.00 -3.07 -1.06
CA GLU A 52 -21.58 -2.74 0.23
C GLU A 52 -22.01 -4.05 0.91
N VAL A 53 -21.37 -4.41 2.00
CA VAL A 53 -21.83 -5.51 2.87
C VAL A 53 -22.81 -4.92 3.87
N PHE A 54 -24.00 -5.52 3.94
CA PHE A 54 -25.04 -5.13 4.90
C PHE A 54 -25.20 -6.24 5.94
N ASP A 55 -25.43 -5.86 7.19
CA ASP A 55 -25.84 -6.78 8.24
C ASP A 55 -27.29 -7.25 8.04
N ALA A 56 -27.76 -8.16 8.93
CA ALA A 56 -29.12 -8.67 8.87
C ALA A 56 -30.20 -7.60 9.06
N ASP A 57 -29.85 -6.46 9.64
CA ASP A 57 -30.74 -5.32 9.89
C ASP A 57 -30.69 -4.29 8.76
N GLY A 58 -29.87 -4.53 7.72
CA GLY A 58 -29.73 -3.66 6.56
C GLY A 58 -28.79 -2.47 6.78
N ASN A 59 -27.99 -2.48 7.84
CA ASN A 59 -26.95 -1.46 8.03
C ASN A 59 -25.72 -1.82 7.21
N LYS A 60 -25.09 -0.83 6.60
CA LYS A 60 -23.83 -1.00 5.89
C LYS A 60 -22.75 -1.45 6.89
N THR A 61 -22.30 -2.68 6.74
CA THR A 61 -21.13 -3.18 7.48
C THR A 61 -19.88 -2.93 6.66
N HIS A 62 -18.83 -2.51 7.30
CA HIS A 62 -17.65 -1.90 6.68
C HIS A 62 -16.67 -2.89 6.04
N PHE A 63 -17.04 -4.14 5.79
CA PHE A 63 -16.09 -5.13 5.32
C PHE A 63 -16.16 -5.38 3.82
N ASN A 64 -15.73 -4.41 3.09
CA ASN A 64 -15.06 -4.65 1.85
C ASN A 64 -13.54 -4.63 2.17
N ASN A 65 -12.90 -5.78 2.18
CA ASN A 65 -11.45 -5.89 2.42
C ASN A 65 -10.71 -5.75 1.08
N CYS A 66 -10.95 -4.62 0.38
CA CYS A 66 -10.23 -4.27 -0.82
C CYS A 66 -8.77 -3.93 -0.45
N SER A 67 -7.82 -4.44 -1.21
CA SER A 67 -6.40 -4.15 -1.02
C SER A 67 -5.83 -3.44 -2.23
N ASP A 68 -4.84 -2.62 -1.97
CA ASP A 68 -4.18 -1.81 -2.97
C ASP A 68 -2.87 -2.46 -3.41
N MET A 69 -2.61 -2.39 -4.70
CA MET A 69 -1.36 -2.76 -5.35
C MET A 69 -0.78 -1.54 -6.06
N TYR A 70 0.52 -1.51 -6.22
CA TYR A 70 1.18 -0.42 -6.93
C TYR A 70 2.11 -0.97 -8.00
N LEU A 71 1.96 -0.49 -9.25
CA LEU A 71 2.84 -0.86 -10.36
C LEU A 71 3.67 0.35 -10.76
N ILE A 72 4.98 0.20 -10.73
CA ILE A 72 5.94 1.22 -11.15
C ILE A 72 6.68 0.71 -12.38
N VAL A 73 6.72 1.52 -13.45
CA VAL A 73 7.29 1.10 -14.74
C VAL A 73 8.47 2.00 -15.10
N GLY A 74 9.67 1.51 -14.90
CA GLY A 74 10.89 2.18 -15.32
C GLY A 74 11.21 1.97 -16.81
N LYS A 75 12.39 2.45 -17.24
CA LYS A 75 12.85 2.27 -18.63
C LYS A 75 13.34 0.85 -18.90
N LYS A 76 13.88 0.15 -17.88
CA LYS A 76 14.48 -1.18 -18.02
C LYS A 76 13.52 -2.29 -17.56
N GLU A 77 12.86 -2.11 -16.43
CA GLU A 77 12.03 -3.11 -15.76
C GLU A 77 10.87 -2.46 -15.01
N ALA A 78 9.98 -3.28 -14.49
CA ALA A 78 8.82 -2.87 -13.70
C ALA A 78 8.81 -3.56 -12.35
N LEU A 79 8.25 -2.88 -11.35
CA LEU A 79 8.02 -3.38 -10.00
C LEU A 79 6.52 -3.38 -9.70
N LEU A 80 5.99 -4.53 -9.31
CA LEU A 80 4.63 -4.66 -8.78
C LEU A 80 4.73 -4.89 -7.27
N ILE A 81 4.09 -4.03 -6.50
CA ILE A 81 4.05 -4.09 -5.04
C ILE A 81 2.69 -4.60 -4.61
N ASP A 82 2.69 -5.69 -3.84
CA ASP A 82 1.54 -6.46 -3.37
C ASP A 82 0.71 -7.12 -4.49
N LEU A 83 -0.09 -8.11 -4.09
CA LEU A 83 -0.89 -8.95 -4.97
C LEU A 83 -2.31 -9.17 -4.43
N SER A 84 -2.91 -8.14 -3.87
CA SER A 84 -4.32 -8.08 -3.50
C SER A 84 -4.87 -9.28 -2.69
N ASN A 85 -6.16 -9.27 -2.47
CA ASN A 85 -6.93 -10.40 -1.96
C ASN A 85 -6.95 -11.56 -2.96
N ASN A 86 -7.21 -12.77 -2.47
CA ASN A 86 -7.62 -13.88 -3.29
C ASN A 86 -9.07 -13.67 -3.78
N ILE A 87 -9.20 -12.98 -4.92
CA ILE A 87 -10.49 -12.61 -5.48
C ILE A 87 -11.24 -13.85 -5.93
N ARG A 88 -12.43 -14.09 -5.36
CA ARG A 88 -13.30 -15.24 -5.65
C ARG A 88 -14.63 -14.85 -6.30
N TRP A 89 -14.94 -13.56 -6.36
CA TRP A 89 -16.18 -13.07 -6.93
C TRP A 89 -16.12 -12.84 -8.45
N ALA A 90 -14.91 -12.93 -9.04
CA ALA A 90 -14.68 -12.82 -10.48
C ALA A 90 -13.77 -13.97 -10.93
N ASP A 91 -14.30 -14.86 -11.77
CA ASP A 91 -13.58 -16.06 -12.26
C ASP A 91 -12.33 -15.71 -13.08
N ASN A 92 -12.29 -14.52 -13.68
CA ASN A 92 -11.19 -14.05 -14.52
C ASN A 92 -10.15 -13.20 -13.78
N ALA A 93 -10.19 -13.13 -12.44
CA ALA A 93 -9.34 -12.22 -11.67
C ALA A 93 -7.84 -12.40 -11.97
N ALA A 94 -7.34 -13.63 -11.94
CA ALA A 94 -5.92 -13.90 -12.21
C ALA A 94 -5.51 -13.52 -13.64
N GLU A 95 -6.35 -13.80 -14.64
CA GLU A 95 -6.08 -13.45 -16.04
C GLU A 95 -6.09 -11.94 -16.23
N SER A 96 -7.10 -11.24 -15.65
CA SER A 96 -7.22 -9.79 -15.75
C SER A 96 -6.02 -9.08 -15.11
N LEU A 97 -5.51 -9.58 -13.95
CA LEU A 97 -4.32 -9.00 -13.32
C LEU A 97 -3.08 -9.18 -14.20
N ARG A 98 -2.85 -10.39 -14.72
CA ARG A 98 -1.74 -10.64 -15.64
C ARG A 98 -1.80 -9.75 -16.88
N GLN A 99 -2.99 -9.66 -17.51
CA GLN A 99 -3.19 -8.82 -18.68
C GLN A 99 -2.91 -7.35 -18.38
N LEU A 100 -3.48 -6.82 -17.28
CA LEU A 100 -3.28 -5.45 -16.86
C LEU A 100 -1.79 -5.12 -16.68
N VAL A 101 -1.06 -5.99 -15.96
CA VAL A 101 0.37 -5.83 -15.72
C VAL A 101 1.15 -5.91 -17.03
N ALA A 102 0.88 -6.90 -17.88
CA ALA A 102 1.57 -7.07 -19.16
C ALA A 102 1.38 -5.88 -20.11
N GLU A 103 0.15 -5.34 -20.18
CA GLU A 103 -0.16 -4.15 -20.99
C GLU A 103 0.60 -2.91 -20.52
N ARG A 104 0.77 -2.72 -19.21
CA ARG A 104 1.46 -1.55 -18.65
C ARG A 104 2.97 -1.69 -18.69
N THR A 105 3.49 -2.88 -18.53
CA THR A 105 4.95 -3.14 -18.57
C THR A 105 5.51 -3.24 -19.99
N GLU A 106 4.66 -3.44 -21.00
CA GLU A 106 5.06 -3.56 -22.41
C GLU A 106 6.14 -4.64 -22.63
N GLY A 107 6.07 -5.74 -21.86
CA GLY A 107 7.00 -6.85 -21.93
C GLY A 107 8.35 -6.62 -21.26
N LYS A 108 8.49 -5.58 -20.44
CA LYS A 108 9.66 -5.42 -19.59
C LYS A 108 9.74 -6.51 -18.52
N PRO A 109 10.94 -6.88 -18.05
CA PRO A 109 11.09 -7.75 -16.91
C PRO A 109 10.28 -7.25 -15.71
N LEU A 110 9.64 -8.17 -15.00
CA LEU A 110 8.80 -7.89 -13.85
C LEU A 110 9.43 -8.43 -12.57
N THR A 111 9.61 -7.55 -11.61
CA THR A 111 9.86 -7.94 -10.21
C THR A 111 8.56 -7.74 -9.43
N ILE A 112 8.20 -8.71 -8.58
CA ILE A 112 7.10 -8.60 -7.62
C ILE A 112 7.70 -8.52 -6.23
N THR A 113 7.24 -7.55 -5.44
CA THR A 113 7.60 -7.37 -4.04
C THR A 113 6.35 -7.22 -3.18
N PHE A 114 6.53 -7.29 -1.88
CA PHE A 114 5.44 -7.20 -0.91
C PHE A 114 5.77 -6.23 0.21
N THR A 115 4.75 -5.54 0.68
CA THR A 115 4.87 -4.70 1.89
C THR A 115 4.95 -5.57 3.14
N HIS A 116 4.20 -6.70 3.17
CA HIS A 116 4.16 -7.68 4.25
C HIS A 116 3.45 -8.97 3.80
N ASN A 117 3.28 -9.96 4.69
CA ASN A 117 2.85 -11.31 4.32
C ASN A 117 1.36 -11.62 4.53
N HIS A 118 0.51 -10.66 4.80
CA HIS A 118 -0.92 -10.93 4.99
C HIS A 118 -1.59 -11.39 3.69
N GLY A 119 -2.67 -12.16 3.86
CA GLY A 119 -3.32 -12.85 2.74
C GLY A 119 -4.03 -11.93 1.76
N ASP A 120 -4.39 -10.74 2.18
CA ASP A 120 -4.97 -9.68 1.36
C ASP A 120 -3.94 -8.85 0.59
N HIS A 121 -2.66 -9.07 0.83
CA HIS A 121 -1.53 -8.51 0.05
C HIS A 121 -0.81 -9.57 -0.78
N THR A 122 -1.09 -10.86 -0.55
CA THR A 122 -0.44 -11.97 -1.25
C THR A 122 -1.43 -12.87 -1.97
N GLY A 123 -2.72 -12.56 -1.96
CA GLY A 123 -3.80 -13.46 -2.34
C GLY A 123 -3.78 -13.88 -3.80
N MET A 124 -3.31 -13.04 -4.72
CA MET A 124 -3.18 -13.35 -6.14
C MET A 124 -1.79 -13.88 -6.53
N LEU A 125 -0.97 -14.34 -5.56
CA LEU A 125 0.33 -14.97 -5.84
C LEU A 125 0.21 -16.09 -6.89
N HIS A 126 -0.88 -16.85 -6.84
CA HIS A 126 -1.15 -17.93 -7.81
C HIS A 126 -1.29 -17.45 -9.26
N ALA A 127 -1.50 -16.15 -9.48
CA ALA A 127 -1.54 -15.60 -10.83
C ALA A 127 -0.15 -15.57 -11.50
N PHE A 128 0.92 -15.53 -10.72
CA PHE A 128 2.28 -15.33 -11.22
C PHE A 128 3.26 -16.43 -10.82
N ILE A 129 2.98 -17.25 -9.80
CA ILE A 129 3.93 -18.18 -9.19
C ILE A 129 4.55 -19.21 -10.16
N ASP A 130 3.83 -19.57 -11.21
CA ASP A 130 4.29 -20.49 -12.24
C ASP A 130 5.05 -19.78 -13.39
N ASN A 131 5.07 -18.45 -13.41
CA ASN A 131 5.80 -17.70 -14.42
C ASN A 131 7.28 -17.56 -14.04
N LYS A 132 8.15 -18.29 -14.74
CA LYS A 132 9.59 -18.31 -14.47
C LYS A 132 10.35 -17.05 -14.94
N GLU A 133 9.66 -16.11 -15.58
CA GLU A 133 10.23 -14.82 -15.99
C GLU A 133 9.99 -13.73 -14.93
N VAL A 134 9.26 -14.04 -13.86
CA VAL A 134 9.01 -13.13 -12.74
C VAL A 134 10.02 -13.40 -11.65
N HIS A 135 10.71 -12.34 -11.22
CA HIS A 135 11.54 -12.34 -10.02
C HIS A 135 10.73 -11.87 -8.80
N TYR A 136 10.96 -12.51 -7.64
CA TYR A 136 10.32 -12.10 -6.38
C TYR A 136 11.35 -11.51 -5.43
N ALA A 137 11.15 -10.26 -4.99
CA ALA A 137 11.99 -9.59 -4.01
C ALA A 137 11.17 -9.40 -2.71
N MET A 138 11.49 -10.14 -1.65
CA MET A 138 10.58 -10.30 -0.51
C MET A 138 11.23 -9.93 0.82
N PRO A 139 10.53 -9.22 1.74
CA PRO A 139 10.99 -9.01 3.10
C PRO A 139 11.30 -10.33 3.80
N GLU A 140 12.57 -10.52 4.22
CA GLU A 140 13.04 -11.81 4.74
C GLU A 140 12.25 -12.31 5.95
N LYS A 141 11.98 -11.40 6.90
CA LYS A 141 11.31 -11.75 8.17
C LYS A 141 9.90 -12.32 7.96
N ASP A 142 9.20 -11.86 6.92
CA ASP A 142 7.84 -12.28 6.61
C ASP A 142 7.76 -13.46 5.65
N PHE A 143 8.74 -13.62 4.75
CA PHE A 143 8.64 -14.56 3.63
C PHE A 143 9.60 -15.75 3.70
N SER A 144 10.48 -15.85 4.69
CA SER A 144 11.41 -16.98 4.82
C SER A 144 10.71 -18.35 4.79
N ARG A 145 9.54 -18.45 5.41
CA ARG A 145 8.73 -19.70 5.38
C ARG A 145 8.00 -19.95 4.07
N LEU A 146 7.69 -18.91 3.31
CA LEU A 146 7.02 -19.05 2.02
C LEU A 146 7.98 -19.68 1.02
N VAL A 147 9.21 -19.20 0.94
CA VAL A 147 10.20 -19.69 -0.03
C VAL A 147 10.58 -21.15 0.19
N GLU A 148 10.49 -21.66 1.42
CA GLU A 148 10.66 -23.08 1.72
C GLU A 148 9.62 -23.97 1.01
N ARG A 149 8.43 -23.45 0.72
CA ARG A 149 7.33 -24.17 0.04
C ARG A 149 7.46 -24.13 -1.48
N PHE A 150 8.25 -23.20 -2.01
CA PHE A 150 8.44 -22.98 -3.44
C PHE A 150 9.93 -22.98 -3.79
N PRO A 151 10.62 -24.15 -3.73
CA PRO A 151 12.08 -24.24 -3.87
C PRO A 151 12.59 -23.83 -5.26
N ASP A 152 11.72 -23.82 -6.28
CA ASP A 152 12.05 -23.42 -7.65
C ASP A 152 11.68 -21.96 -7.96
N LEU A 153 11.30 -21.20 -6.95
CA LEU A 153 10.97 -19.79 -7.11
C LEU A 153 12.26 -18.98 -7.36
N ASP A 154 12.22 -18.09 -8.34
CA ASP A 154 13.28 -17.11 -8.53
C ASP A 154 13.06 -15.94 -7.57
N TYR A 155 13.88 -15.86 -6.51
CA TYR A 155 13.69 -14.85 -5.48
C TYR A 155 14.99 -14.31 -4.91
N SER A 156 14.88 -13.13 -4.30
CA SER A 156 15.84 -12.55 -3.37
C SER A 156 15.14 -12.03 -2.12
N PHE A 157 15.88 -11.95 -1.01
CA PHE A 157 15.38 -11.22 0.15
C PHE A 157 15.78 -9.75 0.09
N ILE A 158 14.87 -8.90 0.58
CA ILE A 158 15.10 -7.46 0.75
C ILE A 158 15.01 -7.09 2.23
N ASN A 159 15.75 -6.08 2.61
CA ASN A 159 15.83 -5.52 3.95
C ASN A 159 15.98 -4.00 3.83
N GLU A 160 16.13 -3.32 4.96
CA GLU A 160 16.40 -1.88 5.04
C GLU A 160 17.48 -1.42 4.04
N GLY A 161 17.18 -0.36 3.29
CA GLY A 161 18.09 0.25 2.33
C GLY A 161 18.25 -0.51 1.00
N TYR A 162 17.46 -1.57 0.75
CA TYR A 162 17.45 -2.21 -0.57
C TYR A 162 16.84 -1.27 -1.61
N VAL A 163 17.53 -1.12 -2.75
CA VAL A 163 17.10 -0.22 -3.84
C VAL A 163 16.79 -1.02 -5.10
N PHE A 164 15.58 -0.83 -5.62
CA PHE A 164 15.20 -1.27 -6.96
C PHE A 164 15.55 -0.17 -7.97
N ASP A 165 16.47 -0.43 -8.92
CA ASP A 165 16.77 0.46 -10.06
C ASP A 165 16.00 0.02 -11.30
N LEU A 166 14.86 0.62 -11.55
CA LEU A 166 14.01 0.30 -12.72
C LEU A 166 14.48 0.98 -14.01
N GLY A 167 15.64 1.64 -13.98
CA GLY A 167 16.15 2.41 -15.11
C GLY A 167 15.56 3.82 -15.21
N GLY A 168 15.93 4.66 -14.27
CA GLY A 168 15.51 6.07 -14.18
C GLY A 168 14.44 6.34 -13.13
N ILE A 169 13.94 5.32 -12.47
CA ILE A 169 13.17 5.37 -11.24
C ILE A 169 13.85 4.42 -10.26
N GLU A 170 14.19 4.91 -9.10
CA GLU A 170 14.74 4.13 -8.00
C GLU A 170 13.70 4.08 -6.87
N ILE A 171 13.59 2.92 -6.23
CA ILE A 171 12.65 2.72 -5.12
C ILE A 171 13.43 2.12 -3.97
N GLU A 172 13.43 2.80 -2.84
CA GLU A 172 14.16 2.38 -1.65
C GLU A 172 13.22 1.77 -0.61
N THR A 173 13.67 0.69 0.02
CA THR A 173 12.95 -0.05 1.05
C THR A 173 13.34 0.45 2.44
N ILE A 174 12.34 0.78 3.27
CA ILE A 174 12.50 1.18 4.66
C ILE A 174 11.71 0.20 5.54
N GLU A 175 12.34 -0.38 6.57
CA GLU A 175 11.67 -1.28 7.50
C GLU A 175 10.78 -0.50 8.48
N VAL A 176 9.51 -0.89 8.56
CA VAL A 176 8.54 -0.34 9.53
C VAL A 176 7.79 -1.50 10.21
N PRO A 177 8.51 -2.31 11.02
CA PRO A 177 7.90 -3.44 11.73
C PRO A 177 6.89 -2.98 12.77
N GLY A 178 5.89 -3.85 13.01
CA GLY A 178 4.83 -3.62 14.00
C GLY A 178 3.53 -4.24 13.55
N HIS A 179 2.99 -3.88 12.39
CA HIS A 179 1.85 -4.58 11.81
C HIS A 179 2.21 -6.06 11.54
N THR A 180 3.35 -6.31 10.90
CA THR A 180 4.06 -7.59 10.90
C THR A 180 5.54 -7.36 11.26
N ASP A 181 6.28 -8.44 11.50
CA ASP A 181 7.71 -8.36 11.82
C ASP A 181 8.55 -7.92 10.62
N GLY A 182 8.08 -8.21 9.41
CA GLY A 182 8.76 -7.90 8.16
C GLY A 182 8.10 -6.77 7.36
N SER A 183 7.19 -5.99 7.95
CA SER A 183 6.58 -4.84 7.26
C SER A 183 7.62 -3.86 6.78
N VAL A 184 7.49 -3.49 5.49
CA VAL A 184 8.34 -2.49 4.84
C VAL A 184 7.47 -1.44 4.13
N VAL A 185 8.04 -0.27 3.94
CA VAL A 185 7.50 0.78 3.08
C VAL A 185 8.48 1.08 1.95
N PHE A 186 7.99 1.62 0.84
CA PHE A 186 8.77 1.89 -0.35
C PHE A 186 8.72 3.37 -0.70
N ASN A 187 9.87 4.03 -0.69
CA ASN A 187 10.01 5.41 -1.16
C ASN A 187 10.35 5.43 -2.65
N ILE A 188 9.58 6.16 -3.46
CA ILE A 188 9.89 6.38 -4.88
C ILE A 188 10.76 7.64 -4.97
N ASN A 189 12.07 7.46 -5.19
CA ASN A 189 13.05 8.55 -5.19
C ASN A 189 12.71 9.63 -6.21
N GLY A 190 12.68 10.88 -5.74
CA GLY A 190 12.38 12.05 -6.57
C GLY A 190 10.90 12.29 -6.91
N HIS A 191 9.98 11.44 -6.40
CA HIS A 191 8.54 11.59 -6.61
C HIS A 191 7.78 12.07 -5.37
N ASP A 192 8.45 12.12 -4.20
CA ASP A 192 7.82 12.44 -2.91
C ASP A 192 6.60 11.52 -2.63
N ILE A 193 6.74 10.23 -2.94
CA ILE A 193 5.72 9.19 -2.74
C ILE A 193 6.25 8.10 -1.84
N LEU A 194 5.46 7.75 -0.83
CA LEU A 194 5.68 6.61 0.06
C LEU A 194 4.53 5.61 -0.11
N LEU A 195 4.86 4.37 -0.49
CA LEU A 195 3.93 3.25 -0.60
C LEU A 195 4.08 2.40 0.65
N THR A 196 3.05 2.30 1.46
CA THR A 196 3.22 1.94 2.88
C THR A 196 2.55 0.64 3.29
N GLY A 197 1.78 0.00 2.41
CA GLY A 197 0.99 -1.15 2.81
C GLY A 197 0.19 -0.83 4.07
N ASP A 198 0.22 -1.74 5.05
CA ASP A 198 -0.51 -1.60 6.31
C ASP A 198 0.35 -1.03 7.45
N ALA A 199 1.60 -0.70 7.17
CA ALA A 199 2.50 -0.18 8.19
C ALA A 199 2.17 1.26 8.61
N ILE A 200 1.70 2.10 7.68
CA ILE A 200 1.34 3.50 7.96
C ILE A 200 0.29 3.98 6.95
N GLY A 201 -0.74 4.70 7.42
CA GLY A 201 -1.74 5.29 6.53
C GLY A 201 -2.63 4.27 5.81
N SER A 202 -2.70 3.05 6.30
CA SER A 202 -3.58 2.02 5.76
C SER A 202 -4.99 2.24 6.26
N GLY A 203 -5.88 2.58 5.38
CA GLY A 203 -7.32 2.59 5.57
C GLY A 203 -7.77 3.20 6.90
N HIS A 204 -8.35 2.35 7.73
CA HIS A 204 -8.91 2.70 9.04
C HIS A 204 -7.93 2.47 10.21
N GLY A 205 -6.65 2.51 9.95
CA GLY A 205 -5.62 2.49 10.98
C GLY A 205 -4.67 1.29 10.91
N VAL A 206 -3.58 1.41 11.66
CA VAL A 206 -2.57 0.37 11.77
C VAL A 206 -3.02 -0.68 12.80
N TRP A 207 -3.10 -1.93 12.39
CA TRP A 207 -3.49 -3.03 13.26
C TRP A 207 -2.26 -3.58 14.00
N ILE A 208 -2.31 -3.55 15.32
CA ILE A 208 -1.27 -4.06 16.23
C ILE A 208 -1.81 -5.27 16.98
N PHE A 209 -1.16 -6.42 16.85
CA PHE A 209 -1.68 -7.67 17.34
C PHE A 209 -1.20 -8.07 18.76
N ASN A 210 -0.15 -7.43 19.27
CA ASN A 210 0.38 -7.67 20.61
C ASN A 210 1.34 -6.56 21.04
N THR A 211 1.75 -6.59 22.32
CA THR A 211 2.64 -5.60 22.93
C THR A 211 4.03 -5.56 22.30
N ASP A 212 4.60 -6.70 21.88
CA ASP A 212 5.89 -6.75 21.20
C ASP A 212 5.82 -6.04 19.84
N ALA A 213 4.76 -6.28 19.08
CA ALA A 213 4.45 -5.61 17.83
C ALA A 213 4.32 -4.07 18.02
N PHE A 214 3.61 -3.65 19.07
CA PHE A 214 3.51 -2.23 19.39
C PHE A 214 4.88 -1.60 19.71
N ASN A 215 5.71 -2.29 20.50
CA ASN A 215 7.04 -1.77 20.83
C ASN A 215 7.93 -1.62 19.58
N LYS A 216 7.91 -2.60 18.68
CA LYS A 216 8.61 -2.50 17.39
C LYS A 216 8.09 -1.31 16.56
N TYR A 217 6.78 -1.15 16.51
CA TYR A 217 6.16 -0.03 15.80
C TYR A 217 6.55 1.33 16.37
N ALA A 218 6.57 1.41 17.70
CA ALA A 218 6.95 2.61 18.45
C ALA A 218 8.43 3.02 18.28
N ASP A 219 9.28 2.07 17.87
CA ASP A 219 10.67 2.36 17.49
C ASP A 219 10.78 2.66 15.98
N ALA A 220 9.94 2.03 15.15
CA ALA A 220 9.98 2.16 13.71
C ALA A 220 9.48 3.52 13.19
N VAL A 221 8.43 4.08 13.80
CA VAL A 221 7.87 5.37 13.36
C VAL A 221 8.87 6.52 13.49
N PRO A 222 9.56 6.75 14.64
CA PRO A 222 10.59 7.78 14.72
C PRO A 222 11.80 7.51 13.81
N HIS A 223 12.12 6.24 13.53
CA HIS A 223 13.13 5.90 12.53
C HIS A 223 12.69 6.38 11.14
N LEU A 224 11.46 6.08 10.72
CA LEU A 224 10.91 6.54 9.44
C LEU A 224 10.90 8.07 9.33
N ILE A 225 10.50 8.78 10.40
CA ILE A 225 10.55 10.25 10.45
C ILE A 225 11.99 10.74 10.20
N SER A 226 12.95 10.18 10.94
CA SER A 226 14.35 10.57 10.80
C SER A 226 14.89 10.28 9.39
N TRP A 227 14.46 9.16 8.78
CA TRP A 227 14.85 8.82 7.42
C TRP A 227 14.27 9.82 6.41
N ILE A 228 12.97 10.17 6.51
CA ILE A 228 12.32 11.13 5.60
C ILE A 228 12.92 12.53 5.73
N GLU A 229 13.24 12.95 6.95
CA GLU A 229 13.77 14.29 7.25
C GLU A 229 15.27 14.42 6.98
N ASP A 230 15.99 13.31 6.74
CA ASP A 230 17.40 13.37 6.33
C ASP A 230 17.54 13.92 4.91
N PRO A 231 18.17 15.09 4.72
CA PRO A 231 18.37 15.67 3.40
C PRO A 231 19.11 14.76 2.41
N ALA A 232 19.88 13.78 2.90
CA ALA A 232 20.59 12.84 2.06
C ALA A 232 19.66 11.93 1.26
N ASN A 233 18.45 11.68 1.77
CA ASN A 233 17.46 10.82 1.13
C ASN A 233 16.61 11.56 0.08
N GLY A 234 16.75 12.89 -0.02
CA GLY A 234 16.19 13.69 -1.10
C GLY A 234 14.66 13.79 -1.11
N VAL A 235 13.99 13.43 -0.01
CA VAL A 235 12.53 13.51 0.13
C VAL A 235 12.12 14.93 0.49
N ASN A 236 11.13 15.48 -0.21
CA ASN A 236 10.52 16.74 0.19
C ASN A 236 9.32 16.48 1.11
N ALA A 237 9.55 16.54 2.42
CA ALA A 237 8.54 16.26 3.44
C ALA A 237 7.24 17.10 3.28
N ASP A 238 7.35 18.34 2.80
CA ASP A 238 6.18 19.23 2.57
C ASP A 238 5.30 18.77 1.40
N LYS A 239 5.82 17.90 0.53
CA LYS A 239 5.11 17.37 -0.64
C LYS A 239 4.84 15.88 -0.55
N LEU A 240 5.29 15.24 0.53
CA LEU A 240 5.15 13.81 0.69
C LEU A 240 3.69 13.38 0.59
N ARG A 241 3.45 12.37 -0.24
CA ARG A 241 2.16 11.70 -0.42
C ARG A 241 2.29 10.24 0.03
N ILE A 242 1.40 9.82 0.90
CA ILE A 242 1.37 8.46 1.44
C ILE A 242 0.20 7.70 0.81
N TYR A 243 0.49 6.52 0.29
CA TYR A 243 -0.48 5.59 -0.25
C TYR A 243 -0.37 4.25 0.49
N GLY A 244 -1.41 3.93 1.27
CA GLY A 244 -1.47 2.72 2.10
C GLY A 244 -1.99 1.49 1.34
N GLY A 245 -2.11 0.38 2.05
CA GLY A 245 -2.60 -0.89 1.52
C GLY A 245 -4.12 -1.00 1.40
N HIS A 246 -4.85 -0.12 2.09
CA HIS A 246 -6.32 -0.02 2.09
C HIS A 246 -6.76 1.43 1.97
N TYR A 247 -6.22 2.12 0.98
CA TYR A 247 -6.37 3.57 0.82
C TYR A 247 -7.83 4.05 0.83
N TRP A 248 -8.74 3.31 0.20
CA TRP A 248 -10.16 3.65 0.11
C TRP A 248 -10.90 3.52 1.45
N GLN A 249 -10.43 2.69 2.40
CA GLN A 249 -11.10 2.47 3.70
C GLN A 249 -11.08 3.71 4.59
N ARG A 250 -10.18 4.65 4.34
CA ARG A 250 -10.17 5.94 5.06
C ARG A 250 -11.49 6.70 4.93
N ASP A 251 -12.22 6.51 3.84
CA ASP A 251 -13.49 7.15 3.60
C ASP A 251 -14.62 6.62 4.52
N TRP A 252 -14.34 5.58 5.32
CA TRP A 252 -15.23 5.14 6.40
C TRP A 252 -15.28 6.14 7.57
N PHE A 253 -14.28 6.99 7.65
CA PHE A 253 -14.23 8.06 8.64
C PHE A 253 -14.47 9.39 7.93
N PRO A 254 -15.67 10.01 8.09
CA PRO A 254 -16.01 11.25 7.40
C PRO A 254 -14.99 12.37 7.61
N GLU A 255 -14.30 12.35 8.76
CA GLU A 255 -13.23 13.29 9.07
C GLU A 255 -11.96 13.08 8.26
N LEU A 256 -11.79 11.93 7.62
CA LEU A 256 -10.64 11.58 6.77
C LEU A 256 -10.98 11.65 5.28
N GLU A 257 -12.26 11.69 4.93
CA GLU A 257 -12.73 11.70 3.54
C GLU A 257 -12.05 12.84 2.75
N GLY A 258 -11.44 12.48 1.62
CA GLY A 258 -10.78 13.44 0.73
C GLY A 258 -9.50 14.08 1.26
N LYS A 259 -9.01 13.72 2.46
CA LYS A 259 -7.74 14.23 2.98
C LYS A 259 -6.58 13.43 2.41
N GLU A 260 -5.57 14.14 1.94
CA GLU A 260 -4.30 13.54 1.57
C GLU A 260 -3.45 13.30 2.83
N MET A 261 -2.78 12.14 2.88
CA MET A 261 -1.83 11.82 3.93
C MET A 261 -0.41 12.18 3.46
N GLY A 262 0.34 12.78 4.37
CA GLY A 262 1.72 13.20 4.14
C GLY A 262 2.49 13.22 5.45
N MET A 263 3.55 14.02 5.55
CA MET A 263 4.42 14.06 6.73
C MET A 263 3.66 14.40 8.03
N SER A 264 2.65 15.27 7.97
CA SER A 264 1.81 15.58 9.13
C SER A 264 1.12 14.35 9.72
N TYR A 265 0.66 13.41 8.87
CA TYR A 265 0.08 12.15 9.33
C TYR A 265 1.09 11.29 10.10
N ILE A 266 2.35 11.24 9.66
CA ILE A 266 3.40 10.46 10.35
C ILE A 266 3.72 11.09 11.71
N HIS A 267 3.75 12.42 11.82
CA HIS A 267 3.90 13.11 13.10
C HIS A 267 2.71 12.91 14.04
N GLU A 268 1.48 12.87 13.50
CA GLU A 268 0.29 12.51 14.29
C GLU A 268 0.38 11.07 14.79
N MET A 269 0.91 10.14 13.98
CA MET A 269 1.13 8.75 14.41
C MET A 269 2.18 8.68 15.53
N GLN A 270 3.28 9.43 15.43
CA GLN A 270 4.25 9.51 16.52
C GLN A 270 3.62 10.03 17.81
N THR A 271 2.83 11.09 17.70
CA THR A 271 2.11 11.66 18.86
C THR A 271 1.15 10.62 19.45
N LEU A 272 0.40 9.92 18.63
CA LEU A 272 -0.51 8.87 19.07
C LEU A 272 0.22 7.74 19.81
N ILE A 273 1.37 7.30 19.32
CA ILE A 273 2.21 6.30 19.98
C ILE A 273 2.62 6.79 21.38
N ASP A 274 3.04 8.04 21.52
CA ASP A 274 3.43 8.62 22.80
C ASP A 274 2.24 8.74 23.76
N GLU A 275 1.06 9.08 23.26
CA GLU A 275 -0.19 9.13 24.04
C GLU A 275 -0.64 7.73 24.49
N ILE A 276 -0.49 6.70 23.64
CA ILE A 276 -0.78 5.30 24.04
C ILE A 276 0.17 4.87 25.15
N LYS A 277 1.48 5.13 25.01
CA LYS A 277 2.48 4.84 26.07
C LYS A 277 2.18 5.56 27.39
N ALA A 278 1.64 6.77 27.32
CA ALA A 278 1.26 7.56 28.49
C ALA A 278 -0.13 7.20 29.06
N GLY A 279 -0.91 6.38 28.37
CA GLY A 279 -2.30 6.07 28.73
C GLY A 279 -3.27 7.25 28.59
N THR A 280 -2.98 8.21 27.71
CA THR A 280 -3.74 9.44 27.49
C THR A 280 -4.41 9.53 26.12
N ALA A 281 -4.17 8.57 25.23
CA ALA A 281 -4.77 8.54 23.90
C ALA A 281 -6.30 8.51 23.94
N ALA A 282 -6.94 9.23 23.04
CA ALA A 282 -8.39 9.13 22.83
C ALA A 282 -8.74 7.74 22.29
N THR A 283 -9.79 7.13 22.86
CA THR A 283 -10.19 5.77 22.52
C THR A 283 -11.66 5.64 22.21
N GLU A 284 -12.00 4.70 21.31
CA GLU A 284 -13.37 4.26 21.08
C GLU A 284 -13.37 2.76 20.70
N PRO A 285 -14.49 2.04 20.93
CA PRO A 285 -14.59 0.65 20.49
C PRO A 285 -14.39 0.53 18.98
N SER A 286 -13.59 -0.45 18.53
CA SER A 286 -13.36 -0.66 17.09
C SER A 286 -14.60 -1.23 16.37
N GLY A 287 -15.46 -1.93 17.09
CA GLY A 287 -16.58 -2.66 16.50
C GLY A 287 -16.15 -3.91 15.71
N LEU A 288 -14.85 -4.23 15.69
CA LEU A 288 -14.34 -5.43 15.03
C LEU A 288 -14.61 -6.68 15.90
N ASP A 289 -15.05 -7.77 15.29
CA ASP A 289 -15.15 -9.08 15.96
C ASP A 289 -13.79 -9.76 16.02
N HIS A 290 -12.85 -9.12 16.75
CA HIS A 290 -11.47 -9.58 16.90
C HIS A 290 -10.94 -9.31 18.30
N ALA A 291 -10.52 -10.37 19.02
CA ALA A 291 -10.19 -10.32 20.45
C ALA A 291 -9.02 -9.38 20.81
N VAL A 292 -8.12 -9.09 19.87
CA VAL A 292 -6.95 -8.21 20.09
C VAL A 292 -7.01 -6.89 19.34
N LEU A 293 -8.10 -6.61 18.63
CA LEU A 293 -8.31 -5.37 17.86
C LEU A 293 -9.61 -4.70 18.30
N ASP A 294 -9.83 -4.59 19.62
CA ASP A 294 -11.10 -4.15 20.20
C ASP A 294 -11.25 -2.63 20.29
N THR A 295 -10.16 -1.88 20.12
CA THR A 295 -10.14 -0.45 20.39
C THR A 295 -9.41 0.32 19.29
N TYR A 296 -10.01 1.40 18.81
CA TYR A 296 -9.34 2.47 18.10
C TYR A 296 -8.69 3.44 19.10
N PHE A 297 -7.41 3.69 18.92
CA PHE A 297 -6.66 4.78 19.53
C PHE A 297 -6.48 5.85 18.47
N ARG A 298 -6.73 7.11 18.79
CA ARG A 298 -6.78 8.21 17.81
C ARG A 298 -6.04 9.45 18.25
N HIS A 299 -5.33 10.06 17.28
CA HIS A 299 -4.81 11.42 17.35
C HIS A 299 -4.84 12.05 15.93
N GLY A 300 -5.62 13.12 15.75
CA GLY A 300 -5.79 13.71 14.42
C GLY A 300 -6.34 12.71 13.40
N MET A 301 -5.60 12.48 12.32
CA MET A 301 -5.91 11.47 11.32
C MET A 301 -5.32 10.08 11.66
N ALA A 302 -4.35 10.01 12.57
CA ALA A 302 -3.69 8.78 12.93
C ALA A 302 -4.58 7.87 13.76
N ILE A 303 -4.60 6.59 13.40
CA ILE A 303 -5.38 5.56 14.08
C ILE A 303 -4.50 4.32 14.27
N VAL A 304 -4.48 3.80 15.50
CA VAL A 304 -3.95 2.48 15.83
C VAL A 304 -5.11 1.62 16.34
N VAL A 305 -5.23 0.42 15.83
CA VAL A 305 -6.23 -0.56 16.27
C VAL A 305 -5.52 -1.62 17.10
N TRP A 306 -5.82 -1.69 18.38
CA TRP A 306 -5.15 -2.58 19.30
C TRP A 306 -6.04 -2.93 20.50
N ASN A 307 -5.56 -3.83 21.34
CA ASN A 307 -6.25 -4.26 22.56
C ASN A 307 -6.10 -3.25 23.70
N ALA A 308 -7.22 -2.78 24.25
CA ALA A 308 -7.24 -1.79 25.32
C ALA A 308 -6.53 -2.24 26.59
N GLU A 309 -6.66 -3.54 26.98
CA GLU A 309 -6.03 -4.06 28.18
C GLU A 309 -4.50 -4.11 28.04
N GLN A 310 -3.99 -4.55 26.90
CA GLN A 310 -2.54 -4.57 26.63
C GLN A 310 -1.95 -3.15 26.62
N ALA A 311 -2.65 -2.19 26.01
CA ALA A 311 -2.25 -0.79 26.00
C ALA A 311 -2.22 -0.20 27.44
N GLN A 312 -3.22 -0.52 28.26
CA GLN A 312 -3.26 -0.09 29.64
C GLN A 312 -2.12 -0.71 30.49
N GLN A 313 -1.77 -1.96 30.24
CA GLN A 313 -0.65 -2.62 30.92
C GLN A 313 0.69 -2.01 30.54
N LEU A 314 0.84 -1.55 29.31
CA LEU A 314 2.05 -0.87 28.84
C LEU A 314 2.25 0.49 29.52
N ALA A 315 1.16 1.21 29.83
CA ALA A 315 1.18 2.54 30.43
C ALA A 315 1.44 2.54 31.96
N GLN A 316 1.51 1.38 32.61
CA GLN A 316 1.79 1.21 34.05
C GLN A 316 3.26 1.04 34.34
#